data_8754403e6b65b0728daf6f65d6921ee8
#
_entry.id   8754403e6b65b0728daf6f65d6921ee8
#
_cell.length_a   1.000
_cell.length_b   1.000
_cell.length_c   1.000
_cell.angle_alpha   90.00
_cell.angle_beta   90.00
_cell.angle_gamma   90.00
#
_symmetry.space_group_name_H-M   'P 1'
#
loop_
_entity.id
_entity.type
_entity.pdbx_description
1 polymer ?
#
loop_
_entity_poly.entity_id
_entity_poly.type
_entity_poly.pdbx_seq_one_letter_code
_entity_poly.pdbx_strand_id
1 'polypeptide(L)'
;MKSILSFYLITLFIPSSLFAQEEKLPYFEIPNYPDLYAAGTVAARVVDGLGFRYYWATEGLRAEDLSYKPNADARSTEETLFHIYDLTLILANTTQGIPTETGGKAPQFSFEELRKRTLENIKTASDRLKSIRDDELDKSKMIFKGANGTTEFPFWNLLNGPIDDALWHVGQVVSFRRSSGNPFSDKVSVLMGKIRE
;
A
#
# COMPACT_ATOMS: atom_id res chain seq x y z
N MET A 1 -74.51 -23.43 -2.73
CA MET A 1 -73.63 -22.20 -2.87
C MET A 1 -72.40 -22.42 -2.04
N LYS A 2 -71.24 -22.72 -2.68
CA LYS A 2 -69.93 -22.87 -2.00
C LYS A 2 -69.12 -21.60 -2.25
N SER A 3 -68.88 -20.87 -1.19
CA SER A 3 -68.09 -19.65 -1.23
C SER A 3 -66.58 -20.02 -1.22
N ILE A 4 -65.81 -19.59 -2.26
CA ILE A 4 -64.40 -19.79 -2.38
C ILE A 4 -63.72 -18.52 -1.85
N LEU A 5 -63.04 -18.62 -0.72
CA LEU A 5 -62.25 -17.53 -0.11
C LEU A 5 -60.85 -17.55 -0.73
N SER A 6 -60.58 -16.60 -1.63
CA SER A 6 -59.23 -16.43 -2.19
C SER A 6 -58.33 -15.66 -1.21
N PHE A 7 -57.29 -16.32 -0.71
CA PHE A 7 -56.21 -15.71 0.09
C PHE A 7 -55.20 -15.11 -0.86
N TYR A 8 -55.05 -13.77 -0.86
CA TYR A 8 -53.96 -13.09 -1.52
C TYR A 8 -52.75 -13.02 -0.57
N LEU A 9 -51.68 -13.75 -0.91
CA LEU A 9 -50.40 -13.68 -0.24
C LEU A 9 -49.66 -12.44 -0.74
N ILE A 10 -49.58 -11.37 0.08
CA ILE A 10 -48.79 -10.18 -0.20
C ILE A 10 -47.34 -10.48 0.23
N THR A 11 -46.47 -10.77 -0.74
CA THR A 11 -44.99 -10.85 -0.51
C THR A 11 -44.43 -9.45 -0.35
N LEU A 12 -44.09 -9.09 0.88
CA LEU A 12 -43.36 -7.86 1.18
C LEU A 12 -41.93 -8.01 0.67
N PHE A 13 -41.59 -7.31 -0.40
CA PHE A 13 -40.24 -7.21 -0.92
C PHE A 13 -39.50 -6.15 -0.06
N ILE A 14 -38.69 -6.58 0.92
CA ILE A 14 -37.80 -5.70 1.69
C ILE A 14 -36.54 -5.53 0.84
N PRO A 15 -36.27 -4.33 0.31
CA PRO A 15 -34.97 -4.10 -0.36
C PRO A 15 -33.85 -4.19 0.69
N SER A 16 -33.05 -5.25 0.61
CA SER A 16 -31.80 -5.35 1.36
C SER A 16 -30.85 -4.28 0.80
N SER A 17 -30.82 -3.12 1.42
CA SER A 17 -29.76 -2.13 1.18
C SER A 17 -28.45 -2.77 1.63
N LEU A 18 -27.69 -3.34 0.70
CA LEU A 18 -26.28 -3.65 0.91
C LEU A 18 -25.58 -2.31 1.13
N PHE A 19 -25.44 -1.90 2.37
CA PHE A 19 -24.41 -0.93 2.73
C PHE A 19 -23.09 -1.63 2.45
N ALA A 20 -22.46 -1.31 1.32
CA ALA A 20 -21.05 -1.61 1.10
C ALA A 20 -20.30 -0.93 2.24
N GLN A 21 -19.83 -1.72 3.20
CA GLN A 21 -18.96 -1.24 4.25
C GLN A 21 -17.69 -0.76 3.54
N GLU A 22 -17.43 0.55 3.53
CA GLU A 22 -16.23 1.12 2.94
C GLU A 22 -15.03 0.44 3.60
N GLU A 23 -14.31 -0.38 2.83
CA GLU A 23 -13.20 -1.18 3.35
C GLU A 23 -12.11 -0.22 3.81
N LYS A 24 -11.89 -0.14 5.12
CA LYS A 24 -10.92 0.76 5.71
C LYS A 24 -9.52 0.39 5.22
N LEU A 25 -8.84 1.32 4.55
CA LEU A 25 -7.48 1.12 4.07
C LEU A 25 -6.55 0.79 5.24
N PRO A 26 -5.56 -0.12 5.04
CA PRO A 26 -4.59 -0.47 6.08
C PRO A 26 -3.68 0.72 6.42
N TYR A 27 -3.03 0.64 7.60
CA TYR A 27 -2.03 1.59 8.08
C TYR A 27 -2.54 2.97 8.50
N PHE A 28 -3.82 3.12 8.83
CA PHE A 28 -4.26 4.27 9.64
C PHE A 28 -3.47 4.36 10.96
N GLU A 29 -3.17 3.20 11.54
CA GLU A 29 -2.21 3.01 12.63
C GLU A 29 -1.23 1.88 12.26
N ILE A 30 -0.02 1.90 12.82
CA ILE A 30 0.90 0.77 12.67
C ILE A 30 0.33 -0.43 13.47
N PRO A 31 0.34 -1.66 12.93
CA PRO A 31 -0.07 -2.85 13.67
C PRO A 31 0.67 -3.04 14.99
N ASN A 32 0.10 -3.80 15.93
CA ASN A 32 0.75 -4.13 17.19
C ASN A 32 2.14 -4.74 16.98
N TYR A 33 3.00 -4.59 17.97
CA TYR A 33 4.33 -5.19 17.95
C TYR A 33 4.24 -6.71 17.83
N PRO A 34 5.13 -7.34 17.04
CA PRO A 34 5.31 -8.78 17.10
C PRO A 34 5.87 -9.19 18.48
N ASP A 35 5.52 -10.39 18.93
CA ASP A 35 5.99 -10.92 20.22
C ASP A 35 7.48 -11.28 20.23
N LEU A 36 8.07 -11.45 19.04
CA LEU A 36 9.44 -11.92 18.86
C LEU A 36 10.25 -11.00 17.95
N TYR A 37 11.50 -10.76 18.32
CA TYR A 37 12.51 -10.10 17.48
C TYR A 37 13.23 -11.17 16.63
N ALA A 38 12.63 -11.51 15.51
CA ALA A 38 13.23 -12.37 14.47
C ALA A 38 13.55 -11.52 13.23
N ALA A 39 14.39 -12.02 12.31
CA ALA A 39 14.77 -11.25 11.12
C ALA A 39 13.55 -10.84 10.30
N GLY A 40 12.60 -11.74 10.08
CA GLY A 40 11.35 -11.45 9.35
C GLY A 40 10.47 -10.41 10.05
N THR A 41 10.28 -10.50 11.38
CA THR A 41 9.44 -9.57 12.13
C THR A 41 10.07 -8.17 12.22
N VAL A 42 11.40 -8.07 12.28
CA VAL A 42 12.12 -6.79 12.23
C VAL A 42 11.96 -6.13 10.86
N ALA A 43 12.15 -6.89 9.77
CA ALA A 43 11.92 -6.41 8.42
C ALA A 43 10.44 -5.99 8.21
N ALA A 44 9.49 -6.80 8.68
CA ALA A 44 8.06 -6.47 8.64
C ALA A 44 7.74 -5.16 9.36
N ARG A 45 8.40 -4.87 10.48
CA ARG A 45 8.20 -3.62 11.22
C ARG A 45 8.66 -2.38 10.44
N VAL A 46 9.74 -2.49 9.67
CA VAL A 46 10.19 -1.42 8.76
C VAL A 46 9.14 -1.19 7.68
N VAL A 47 8.62 -2.28 7.08
CA VAL A 47 7.55 -2.24 6.06
C VAL A 47 6.25 -1.66 6.62
N ASP A 48 5.83 -2.03 7.84
CA ASP A 48 4.68 -1.41 8.52
C ASP A 48 4.90 0.11 8.73
N GLY A 49 6.13 0.50 9.04
CA GLY A 49 6.53 1.90 9.17
C GLY A 49 6.43 2.68 7.85
N LEU A 50 6.77 2.04 6.72
CA LEU A 50 6.56 2.58 5.38
C LEU A 50 5.04 2.76 5.12
N GLY A 51 4.22 1.75 5.40
CA GLY A 51 2.79 1.77 5.20
C GLY A 51 2.11 2.92 5.95
N PHE A 52 2.42 3.10 7.22
CA PHE A 52 1.90 4.21 8.03
C PHE A 52 2.28 5.58 7.47
N ARG A 53 3.53 5.76 7.07
CA ARG A 53 4.00 7.01 6.46
C ARG A 53 3.34 7.29 5.13
N TYR A 54 3.20 6.27 4.27
CA TYR A 54 2.54 6.39 2.99
C TYR A 54 1.05 6.74 3.16
N TYR A 55 0.36 6.06 4.10
CA TYR A 55 -1.04 6.36 4.40
C TYR A 55 -1.22 7.86 4.68
N TRP A 56 -0.46 8.41 5.62
CA TRP A 56 -0.61 9.80 6.03
C TRP A 56 -0.01 10.80 5.05
N ALA A 57 1.03 10.43 4.31
CA ALA A 57 1.55 11.26 3.22
C ALA A 57 0.54 11.45 2.09
N THR A 58 -0.36 10.47 1.89
CA THR A 58 -1.32 10.46 0.79
C THR A 58 -2.77 10.77 1.21
N GLU A 59 -3.06 10.81 2.51
CA GLU A 59 -4.40 11.12 3.02
C GLU A 59 -4.77 12.56 2.69
N GLY A 60 -5.93 12.75 1.98
CA GLY A 60 -6.44 14.07 1.64
C GLY A 60 -5.59 14.85 0.62
N LEU A 61 -4.83 14.17 -0.26
CA LEU A 61 -4.20 14.84 -1.41
C LEU A 61 -5.27 15.30 -2.40
N ARG A 62 -5.09 16.53 -2.89
CA ARG A 62 -5.97 17.18 -3.86
C ARG A 62 -5.34 17.13 -5.25
N ALA A 63 -6.09 17.49 -6.28
CA ALA A 63 -5.59 17.53 -7.66
C ALA A 63 -4.36 18.44 -7.83
N GLU A 64 -4.34 19.58 -7.13
CA GLU A 64 -3.21 20.51 -7.13
C GLU A 64 -1.96 19.90 -6.49
N ASP A 65 -2.15 19.08 -5.46
CA ASP A 65 -1.04 18.39 -4.80
C ASP A 65 -0.47 17.29 -5.70
N LEU A 66 -1.33 16.55 -6.41
CA LEU A 66 -0.92 15.47 -7.34
C LEU A 66 -0.12 16.02 -8.52
N SER A 67 -0.52 17.17 -9.05
CA SER A 67 0.16 17.81 -10.19
C SER A 67 1.41 18.61 -9.79
N TYR A 68 1.65 18.83 -8.49
CA TYR A 68 2.76 19.65 -8.01
C TYR A 68 4.12 19.05 -8.42
N LYS A 69 5.01 19.92 -8.91
CA LYS A 69 6.42 19.66 -9.22
C LYS A 69 7.29 20.73 -8.56
N PRO A 70 8.41 20.39 -7.93
CA PRO A 70 9.32 21.38 -7.36
C PRO A 70 10.03 22.22 -8.44
N ASN A 71 10.22 21.68 -9.64
CA ASN A 71 10.73 22.35 -10.84
C ASN A 71 10.32 21.58 -12.11
N ALA A 72 10.65 22.11 -13.28
CA ALA A 72 10.23 21.53 -14.57
C ALA A 72 10.78 20.12 -14.83
N ASP A 73 11.98 19.82 -14.34
CA ASP A 73 12.70 18.56 -14.59
C ASP A 73 12.35 17.46 -13.55
N ALA A 74 11.70 17.84 -12.45
CA ALA A 74 11.33 16.90 -11.40
C ALA A 74 10.06 16.12 -11.72
N ARG A 75 9.94 14.94 -11.11
CA ARG A 75 8.67 14.21 -11.09
C ARG A 75 7.60 15.01 -10.36
N SER A 76 6.35 14.89 -10.81
CA SER A 76 5.20 15.34 -10.03
C SER A 76 4.99 14.44 -8.80
N THR A 77 4.12 14.89 -7.89
CA THR A 77 3.66 14.03 -6.81
C THR A 77 3.05 12.74 -7.34
N GLU A 78 2.18 12.82 -8.33
CA GLU A 78 1.54 11.64 -8.94
C GLU A 78 2.57 10.68 -9.56
N GLU A 79 3.53 11.18 -10.35
CA GLU A 79 4.62 10.38 -10.91
C GLU A 79 5.48 9.73 -9.82
N THR A 80 5.67 10.42 -8.69
CA THR A 80 6.37 9.89 -7.51
C THR A 80 5.56 8.78 -6.83
N LEU A 81 4.24 8.92 -6.73
CA LEU A 81 3.36 7.89 -6.18
C LEU A 81 3.32 6.63 -7.04
N PHE A 82 3.33 6.75 -8.37
CA PHE A 82 3.46 5.60 -9.27
C PHE A 82 4.79 4.88 -9.06
N HIS A 83 5.89 5.62 -8.88
CA HIS A 83 7.18 5.00 -8.58
C HIS A 83 7.18 4.26 -7.23
N ILE A 84 6.55 4.83 -6.18
CA ILE A 84 6.37 4.13 -4.89
C ILE A 84 5.53 2.86 -5.08
N TYR A 85 4.48 2.89 -5.91
CA TYR A 85 3.69 1.72 -6.23
C TYR A 85 4.55 0.61 -6.85
N ASP A 86 5.40 0.93 -7.84
CA ASP A 86 6.30 -0.04 -8.48
C ASP A 86 7.27 -0.66 -7.46
N LEU A 87 7.85 0.15 -6.56
CA LEU A 87 8.73 -0.33 -5.49
C LEU A 87 7.99 -1.27 -4.52
N THR A 88 6.76 -0.93 -4.15
CA THR A 88 5.95 -1.77 -3.25
C THR A 88 5.43 -3.03 -3.94
N LEU A 89 5.22 -3.02 -5.24
CA LEU A 89 4.91 -4.22 -6.04
C LEU A 89 6.11 -5.19 -6.06
N ILE A 90 7.34 -4.67 -6.26
CA ILE A 90 8.57 -5.47 -6.15
C ILE A 90 8.68 -6.08 -4.76
N LEU A 91 8.41 -5.31 -3.71
CA LEU A 91 8.43 -5.77 -2.32
C LEU A 91 7.41 -6.90 -2.09
N ALA A 92 6.16 -6.73 -2.51
CA ALA A 92 5.11 -7.73 -2.36
C ALA A 92 5.44 -9.02 -3.14
N ASN A 93 5.89 -8.89 -4.38
CA ASN A 93 6.29 -10.02 -5.23
C ASN A 93 7.46 -10.80 -4.61
N THR A 94 8.51 -10.10 -4.16
CA THR A 94 9.69 -10.72 -3.56
C THR A 94 9.33 -11.56 -2.35
N THR A 95 8.49 -11.04 -1.45
CA THR A 95 8.08 -11.75 -0.23
C THR A 95 7.18 -12.95 -0.51
N GLN A 96 6.57 -13.01 -1.69
CA GLN A 96 5.74 -14.12 -2.16
C GLN A 96 6.49 -15.10 -3.08
N GLY A 97 7.75 -14.82 -3.43
CA GLY A 97 8.52 -15.59 -4.40
C GLY A 97 8.01 -15.46 -5.84
N ILE A 98 7.34 -14.35 -6.17
CA ILE A 98 6.78 -14.06 -7.49
C ILE A 98 7.77 -13.17 -8.26
N PRO A 99 8.17 -13.53 -9.50
CA PRO A 99 8.95 -12.63 -10.33
C PRO A 99 8.19 -11.34 -10.67
N THR A 100 8.89 -10.22 -10.63
CA THR A 100 8.38 -8.93 -11.12
C THR A 100 8.64 -8.82 -12.61
N GLU A 101 7.59 -8.73 -13.41
CA GLU A 101 7.70 -8.54 -14.86
C GLU A 101 8.17 -7.10 -15.15
N THR A 102 9.14 -6.96 -16.08
CA THR A 102 9.69 -5.66 -16.50
C THR A 102 9.43 -5.38 -17.98
N GLY A 103 9.37 -4.11 -18.35
CA GLY A 103 9.18 -3.69 -19.75
C GLY A 103 7.73 -3.73 -20.22
N GLY A 104 6.78 -3.97 -19.33
CA GLY A 104 5.35 -3.89 -19.61
C GLY A 104 4.87 -2.43 -19.75
N LYS A 105 3.63 -2.27 -20.25
CA LYS A 105 2.97 -0.97 -20.28
C LYS A 105 2.63 -0.54 -18.84
N ALA A 106 2.94 0.71 -18.48
CA ALA A 106 2.59 1.24 -17.18
C ALA A 106 1.08 1.17 -16.95
N PRO A 107 0.63 0.70 -15.77
CA PRO A 107 -0.78 0.67 -15.44
C PRO A 107 -1.33 2.09 -15.35
N GLN A 108 -2.62 2.24 -15.66
CA GLN A 108 -3.34 3.48 -15.47
C GLN A 108 -4.36 3.27 -14.34
N PHE A 109 -4.14 3.95 -13.23
CA PHE A 109 -5.03 3.91 -12.06
C PHE A 109 -5.53 5.31 -11.74
N SER A 110 -6.72 5.42 -11.12
CA SER A 110 -7.06 6.63 -10.38
C SER A 110 -6.15 6.77 -9.16
N PHE A 111 -6.10 7.96 -8.58
CA PHE A 111 -5.32 8.17 -7.34
C PHE A 111 -5.79 7.24 -6.21
N GLU A 112 -7.10 7.07 -6.05
CA GLU A 112 -7.68 6.20 -5.02
C GLU A 112 -7.26 4.74 -5.22
N GLU A 113 -7.30 4.26 -6.46
CA GLU A 113 -6.90 2.90 -6.81
C GLU A 113 -5.39 2.71 -6.62
N LEU A 114 -4.58 3.67 -7.06
CA LEU A 114 -3.13 3.66 -6.85
C LEU A 114 -2.77 3.60 -5.37
N ARG A 115 -3.41 4.46 -4.56
CA ARG A 115 -3.24 4.52 -3.11
C ARG A 115 -3.61 3.20 -2.44
N LYS A 116 -4.78 2.65 -2.78
CA LYS A 116 -5.27 1.36 -2.26
C LYS A 116 -4.27 0.24 -2.56
N ARG A 117 -3.90 0.05 -3.82
CA ARG A 117 -2.98 -1.00 -4.26
C ARG A 117 -1.61 -0.89 -3.60
N THR A 118 -1.08 0.31 -3.46
CA THR A 118 0.20 0.54 -2.78
C THR A 118 0.14 0.08 -1.32
N LEU A 119 -0.91 0.46 -0.59
CA LEU A 119 -1.10 0.04 0.80
C LEU A 119 -1.33 -1.47 0.93
N GLU A 120 -2.05 -2.09 0.00
CA GLU A 120 -2.26 -3.54 -0.05
C GLU A 120 -0.95 -4.30 -0.34
N ASN A 121 -0.10 -3.82 -1.24
CA ASN A 121 1.22 -4.38 -1.50
C ASN A 121 2.08 -4.36 -0.23
N ILE A 122 2.11 -3.22 0.47
CA ILE A 122 2.86 -3.05 1.73
C ILE A 122 2.33 -4.03 2.78
N LYS A 123 1.00 -4.13 2.93
CA LYS A 123 0.38 -5.06 3.88
C LYS A 123 0.71 -6.51 3.56
N THR A 124 0.58 -6.90 2.30
CA THR A 124 0.91 -8.26 1.83
C THR A 124 2.36 -8.62 2.17
N ALA A 125 3.29 -7.73 1.89
CA ALA A 125 4.69 -7.94 2.19
C ALA A 125 4.95 -8.06 3.71
N SER A 126 4.37 -7.17 4.51
CA SER A 126 4.51 -7.23 5.97
C SER A 126 3.95 -8.53 6.55
N ASP A 127 2.76 -8.95 6.13
CA ASP A 127 2.13 -10.18 6.62
C ASP A 127 2.97 -11.43 6.26
N ARG A 128 3.56 -11.46 5.06
CA ARG A 128 4.47 -12.54 4.65
C ARG A 128 5.75 -12.55 5.47
N LEU A 129 6.38 -11.39 5.67
CA LEU A 129 7.60 -11.27 6.48
C LEU A 129 7.38 -11.68 7.94
N LYS A 130 6.22 -11.38 8.53
CA LYS A 130 5.86 -11.83 9.90
C LYS A 130 5.75 -13.35 10.02
N SER A 131 5.41 -14.04 8.93
CA SER A 131 5.20 -15.48 8.90
C SER A 131 6.44 -16.26 8.40
N ILE A 132 7.45 -15.58 7.86
CA ILE A 132 8.65 -16.27 7.32
C ILE A 132 9.56 -16.73 8.46
N ARG A 133 10.13 -17.91 8.31
CA ARG A 133 11.13 -18.43 9.24
C ARG A 133 12.49 -17.85 8.90
N ASP A 134 13.36 -17.69 9.89
CA ASP A 134 14.69 -17.11 9.72
C ASP A 134 15.55 -17.88 8.70
N ASP A 135 15.40 -19.23 8.64
CA ASP A 135 16.10 -20.10 7.69
C ASP A 135 15.49 -20.09 6.26
N GLU A 136 14.46 -19.28 6.03
CA GLU A 136 13.80 -19.14 4.72
C GLU A 136 13.97 -17.74 4.12
N LEU A 137 14.39 -16.75 4.92
CA LEU A 137 14.50 -15.37 4.48
C LEU A 137 15.54 -15.19 3.36
N ASP A 138 16.64 -15.95 3.39
CA ASP A 138 17.67 -15.97 2.35
C ASP A 138 17.17 -16.51 0.99
N LYS A 139 16.06 -17.28 1.01
CA LYS A 139 15.40 -17.81 -0.19
C LYS A 139 14.48 -16.78 -0.86
N SER A 140 14.12 -15.72 -0.14
CA SER A 140 13.28 -14.63 -0.64
C SER A 140 14.09 -13.71 -1.56
N LYS A 141 14.30 -14.14 -2.79
CA LYS A 141 15.04 -13.38 -3.79
C LYS A 141 14.17 -12.40 -4.53
N MET A 142 14.70 -11.22 -4.80
CA MET A 142 14.11 -10.25 -5.71
C MET A 142 14.39 -10.68 -7.14
N ILE A 143 13.36 -11.05 -7.88
CA ILE A 143 13.45 -11.64 -9.22
C ILE A 143 12.81 -10.68 -10.22
N PHE A 144 13.57 -10.22 -11.21
CA PHE A 144 13.07 -9.46 -12.35
C PHE A 144 13.07 -10.34 -13.59
N LYS A 145 11.96 -10.34 -14.33
CA LYS A 145 11.80 -11.07 -15.57
C LYS A 145 11.39 -10.13 -16.68
N GLY A 146 12.16 -10.09 -17.75
CA GLY A 146 11.93 -9.25 -18.91
C GLY A 146 12.30 -9.94 -20.22
N ALA A 147 12.23 -9.19 -21.32
CA ALA A 147 12.52 -9.70 -22.67
C ALA A 147 13.95 -10.29 -22.80
N ASN A 148 14.90 -9.80 -22.02
CA ASN A 148 16.31 -10.23 -22.05
C ASN A 148 16.64 -11.34 -21.04
N GLY A 149 15.65 -11.92 -20.37
CA GLY A 149 15.82 -13.00 -19.40
C GLY A 149 15.46 -12.61 -17.97
N THR A 150 16.01 -13.36 -17.02
CA THR A 150 15.72 -13.22 -15.59
C THR A 150 16.97 -12.78 -14.86
N THR A 151 16.82 -11.81 -13.94
CA THR A 151 17.89 -11.34 -13.05
C THR A 151 17.41 -11.49 -11.61
N GLU A 152 18.27 -12.01 -10.73
CA GLU A 152 17.97 -12.24 -9.32
C GLU A 152 18.92 -11.44 -8.43
N PHE A 153 18.38 -10.93 -7.32
CA PHE A 153 19.13 -10.28 -6.26
C PHE A 153 18.78 -10.90 -4.91
N PRO A 154 19.73 -10.97 -3.96
CA PRO A 154 19.44 -11.44 -2.61
C PRO A 154 18.52 -10.47 -1.87
N PHE A 155 17.88 -10.94 -0.79
CA PHE A 155 16.97 -10.16 0.05
C PHE A 155 17.59 -8.84 0.56
N TRP A 156 18.91 -8.80 0.76
CA TRP A 156 19.60 -7.55 1.14
C TRP A 156 19.32 -6.39 0.20
N ASN A 157 19.23 -6.64 -1.11
CA ASN A 157 18.92 -5.61 -2.10
C ASN A 157 17.46 -5.12 -2.01
N LEU A 158 16.56 -5.92 -1.45
CA LEU A 158 15.18 -5.48 -1.18
C LEU A 158 15.14 -4.43 -0.07
N LEU A 159 16.01 -4.56 0.95
CA LEU A 159 16.09 -3.61 2.06
C LEU A 159 16.60 -2.26 1.58
N ASN A 160 17.83 -2.22 1.04
CA ASN A 160 18.47 -0.96 0.63
C ASN A 160 17.98 -0.40 -0.72
N GLY A 161 17.25 -1.18 -1.50
CA GLY A 161 16.61 -0.75 -2.74
C GLY A 161 15.13 -0.42 -2.49
N PRO A 162 14.19 -1.28 -2.87
CA PRO A 162 12.76 -0.95 -2.89
C PRO A 162 12.21 -0.38 -1.57
N ILE A 163 12.65 -0.86 -0.40
CA ILE A 163 12.12 -0.39 0.89
C ILE A 163 12.65 1.01 1.22
N ASP A 164 13.96 1.21 1.18
CA ASP A 164 14.58 2.50 1.53
C ASP A 164 14.23 3.57 0.49
N ASP A 165 14.20 3.20 -0.79
CA ASP A 165 13.82 4.11 -1.87
C ASP A 165 12.35 4.54 -1.75
N ALA A 166 11.45 3.62 -1.43
CA ALA A 166 10.05 3.98 -1.16
C ALA A 166 9.92 4.93 0.04
N LEU A 167 10.67 4.70 1.13
CA LEU A 167 10.70 5.62 2.29
C LEU A 167 11.22 7.01 1.90
N TRP A 168 12.27 7.08 1.09
CA TRP A 168 12.80 8.34 0.56
C TRP A 168 11.74 9.10 -0.24
N HIS A 169 11.06 8.41 -1.16
CA HIS A 169 10.03 9.02 -1.99
C HIS A 169 8.77 9.42 -1.21
N VAL A 170 8.38 8.70 -0.18
CA VAL A 170 7.32 9.15 0.74
C VAL A 170 7.70 10.47 1.41
N GLY A 171 8.97 10.66 1.78
CA GLY A 171 9.48 11.93 2.30
C GLY A 171 9.36 13.08 1.28
N GLN A 172 9.57 12.80 -0.02
CA GLN A 172 9.36 13.78 -1.09
C GLN A 172 7.87 14.16 -1.21
N VAL A 173 6.94 13.21 -1.19
CA VAL A 173 5.49 13.48 -1.20
C VAL A 173 5.10 14.39 -0.03
N VAL A 174 5.63 14.13 1.18
CA VAL A 174 5.41 14.99 2.35
C VAL A 174 5.92 16.42 2.11
N SER A 175 7.07 16.57 1.47
CA SER A 175 7.65 17.89 1.14
C SER A 175 6.82 18.60 0.07
N PHE A 176 6.39 17.87 -0.96
CA PHE A 176 5.60 18.42 -2.06
C PHE A 176 4.25 18.93 -1.58
N ARG A 177 3.50 18.13 -0.78
CA ARG A 177 2.23 18.58 -0.24
C ARG A 177 2.32 19.74 0.74
N ARG A 178 3.45 19.88 1.46
CA ARG A 178 3.71 21.09 2.26
C ARG A 178 3.91 22.32 1.39
N SER A 179 4.64 22.17 0.29
CA SER A 179 4.91 23.25 -0.67
C SER A 179 3.67 23.65 -1.47
N SER A 180 2.74 22.73 -1.74
CA SER A 180 1.44 23.02 -2.37
C SER A 180 0.39 23.56 -1.38
N GLY A 181 0.74 23.74 -0.10
CA GLY A 181 -0.14 24.33 0.91
C GLY A 181 -1.14 23.35 1.54
N ASN A 182 -0.86 22.04 1.49
CA ASN A 182 -1.69 20.98 2.08
C ASN A 182 -0.87 20.06 3.00
N PRO A 183 -0.29 20.55 4.12
CA PRO A 183 0.41 19.69 5.06
C PRO A 183 -0.55 18.68 5.69
N PHE A 184 -0.09 17.44 5.93
CA PHE A 184 -0.87 16.49 6.71
C PHE A 184 -0.88 16.89 8.20
N SER A 185 -1.81 16.31 8.98
CA SER A 185 -2.03 16.63 10.39
C SER A 185 -0.75 16.52 11.24
N ASP A 186 -0.49 17.51 12.05
CA ASP A 186 0.59 17.53 13.07
C ASP A 186 0.34 16.54 14.23
N LYS A 187 -0.89 16.03 14.35
CA LYS A 187 -1.23 14.94 15.28
C LYS A 187 -0.66 13.59 14.88
N VAL A 188 -0.20 13.40 13.63
CA VAL A 188 0.40 12.14 13.19
C VAL A 188 1.74 11.91 13.89
N SER A 189 1.81 10.90 14.74
CA SER A 189 3.03 10.53 15.45
C SER A 189 3.73 9.36 14.77
N VAL A 190 4.76 9.64 13.97
CA VAL A 190 5.55 8.58 13.31
C VAL A 190 6.34 7.72 14.31
N LEU A 191 6.68 8.26 15.50
CA LEU A 191 7.32 7.50 16.57
C LEU A 191 6.37 6.47 17.17
N MET A 192 5.14 6.90 17.45
CA MET A 192 4.12 6.04 18.10
C MET A 192 3.37 5.18 17.08
N GLY A 193 3.40 5.54 15.79
CA GLY A 193 2.64 4.87 14.75
C GLY A 193 1.12 5.07 14.86
N LYS A 194 0.66 6.20 15.41
CA LYS A 194 -0.75 6.53 15.61
C LYS A 194 -1.00 8.04 15.65
N ILE A 195 -2.28 8.41 15.66
CA ILE A 195 -2.71 9.80 15.90
C ILE A 195 -2.58 10.11 17.39
N ARG A 196 -2.11 11.31 17.72
CA ARG A 196 -2.14 11.86 19.07
C ARG A 196 -3.56 12.34 19.37
N GLU A 197 -3.97 12.13 20.60
CA GLU A 197 -5.22 12.67 21.14
C GLU A 197 -5.20 14.20 21.23
#